data_581a574ed24db01c3da8959aa39d7241
#
_entry.id   581a574ed24db01c3da8959aa39d7241
#
_cell.length_a   1.000
_cell.length_b   1.000
_cell.length_c   1.000
_cell.angle_alpha   90.00
_cell.angle_beta   90.00
_cell.angle_gamma   90.00
#
_symmetry.space_group_name_H-M   'P 1'
#
loop_
_entity.id
_entity.type
_entity.pdbx_description
1 polymer ?
#
loop_
_entity_poly.entity_id
_entity_poly.type
_entity_poly.pdbx_seq_one_letter_code
_entity_poly.pdbx_strand_id
1 'polypeptide(L)'
;GSIDLIRIYSLDGVITVVDSVNGEKTIELQEESVKQIALAEKIILSKTDIVDKNETKSLKRRIKDINPVSEIIPCNFGNISFKEIFGLGAYDPYKKSEDVKAWLAAEKYNDKKDHHHHDINRHNENIRAFSMMSEKPVNMIAFSFFRDMITASLGADLLRMKGIINIE
;
A
#
# COMPACT_ATOMS: atom_id res chain seq x y z
N GLY A 1 20.48 -5.64 -4.98
CA GLY A 1 20.87 -4.46 -5.75
C GLY A 1 22.34 -4.14 -5.51
N SER A 2 23.01 -3.48 -6.44
CA SER A 2 24.40 -3.06 -6.29
C SER A 2 24.50 -2.03 -5.14
N ILE A 3 25.46 -2.21 -4.26
CA ILE A 3 25.74 -1.31 -3.13
C ILE A 3 25.95 0.13 -3.61
N ASP A 4 26.50 0.31 -4.79
CA ASP A 4 26.78 1.63 -5.37
C ASP A 4 25.49 2.38 -5.78
N LEU A 5 24.46 1.67 -6.22
CA LEU A 5 23.17 2.27 -6.55
C LEU A 5 22.44 2.78 -5.32
N ILE A 6 22.48 2.07 -4.20
CA ILE A 6 21.83 2.47 -2.94
C ILE A 6 22.43 3.77 -2.38
N ARG A 7 23.69 4.09 -2.68
CA ARG A 7 24.34 5.33 -2.25
C ARG A 7 23.91 6.55 -3.06
N ILE A 8 23.45 6.35 -4.28
CA ILE A 8 23.12 7.43 -5.22
C ILE A 8 21.63 7.63 -5.37
N TYR A 9 20.85 6.53 -5.28
CA TYR A 9 19.41 6.52 -5.47
C TYR A 9 18.69 6.07 -4.20
N SER A 10 17.58 6.70 -3.92
CA SER A 10 16.60 6.25 -2.91
C SER A 10 15.30 5.86 -3.60
N LEU A 11 14.63 4.84 -3.09
CA LEU A 11 13.29 4.48 -3.55
C LEU A 11 12.30 5.51 -3.01
N ASP A 12 11.64 6.24 -3.89
CA ASP A 12 10.63 7.22 -3.52
C ASP A 12 9.28 6.56 -3.23
N GLY A 13 8.91 5.57 -4.01
CA GLY A 13 7.68 4.80 -3.80
C GLY A 13 7.42 3.81 -4.93
N VAL A 14 6.36 3.04 -4.77
CA VAL A 14 5.87 2.08 -5.76
C VAL A 14 4.55 2.57 -6.32
N ILE A 15 4.49 2.73 -7.64
CA ILE A 15 3.28 3.09 -8.36
C ILE A 15 2.86 1.89 -9.20
N THR A 16 1.59 1.48 -9.06
CA THR A 16 1.01 0.44 -9.90
C THR A 16 0.01 1.05 -10.86
N VAL A 17 0.12 0.71 -12.14
CA VAL A 17 -0.84 1.11 -13.15
C VAL A 17 -1.82 -0.04 -13.38
N VAL A 18 -3.11 0.26 -13.24
CA VAL A 18 -4.20 -0.69 -13.48
C VAL A 18 -5.00 -0.21 -14.68
N ASP A 19 -5.18 -1.08 -15.66
CA ASP A 19 -6.02 -0.84 -16.83
C ASP A 19 -7.50 -1.02 -16.47
N SER A 20 -8.32 0.00 -16.61
CA SER A 20 -9.74 -0.07 -16.26
C SER A 20 -10.53 -1.06 -17.12
N VAL A 21 -10.07 -1.34 -18.35
CA VAL A 21 -10.75 -2.27 -19.27
C VAL A 21 -10.52 -3.72 -18.87
N ASN A 22 -9.29 -4.07 -18.49
CA ASN A 22 -8.87 -5.44 -18.22
C ASN A 22 -8.58 -5.73 -16.76
N GLY A 23 -8.63 -4.73 -15.89
CA GLY A 23 -8.15 -4.81 -14.51
C GLY A 23 -8.84 -5.86 -13.67
N GLU A 24 -10.17 -5.96 -13.73
CA GLU A 24 -10.93 -7.00 -13.00
C GLU A 24 -10.46 -8.41 -13.38
N LYS A 25 -10.40 -8.69 -14.68
CA LYS A 25 -9.95 -10.00 -15.19
C LYS A 25 -8.48 -10.27 -14.84
N THR A 26 -7.64 -9.25 -14.89
CA THR A 26 -6.21 -9.38 -14.55
C THR A 26 -6.02 -9.70 -13.07
N ILE A 27 -6.74 -9.02 -12.19
CA ILE A 27 -6.73 -9.27 -10.74
C ILE A 27 -7.23 -10.70 -10.42
N GLU A 28 -8.23 -11.17 -11.17
CA GLU A 28 -8.80 -12.50 -10.96
C GLU A 28 -7.86 -13.63 -11.39
N LEU A 29 -7.17 -13.45 -12.51
CA LEU A 29 -6.37 -14.50 -13.15
C LEU A 29 -4.87 -14.48 -12.79
N GLN A 30 -4.36 -13.35 -12.27
CA GLN A 30 -2.92 -13.15 -12.07
C GLN A 30 -2.61 -12.70 -10.65
N GLU A 31 -2.09 -13.62 -9.85
CA GLU A 31 -1.66 -13.35 -8.47
C GLU A 31 -0.63 -12.21 -8.39
N GLU A 32 0.23 -12.09 -9.38
CA GLU A 32 1.24 -11.03 -9.48
C GLU A 32 0.61 -9.63 -9.50
N SER A 33 -0.53 -9.47 -10.18
CA SER A 33 -1.28 -8.21 -10.21
C SER A 33 -1.80 -7.82 -8.83
N VAL A 34 -2.24 -8.81 -8.07
CA VAL A 34 -2.68 -8.60 -6.68
C VAL A 34 -1.52 -8.16 -5.80
N LYS A 35 -0.34 -8.80 -5.93
CA LYS A 35 0.88 -8.41 -5.21
C LYS A 35 1.31 -6.98 -5.57
N GLN A 36 1.29 -6.63 -6.85
CA GLN A 36 1.63 -5.29 -7.31
C GLN A 36 0.69 -4.22 -6.76
N ILE A 37 -0.61 -4.49 -6.70
CA ILE A 37 -1.60 -3.60 -6.10
C ILE A 37 -1.37 -3.46 -4.59
N ALA A 38 -1.09 -4.57 -3.90
CA ALA A 38 -0.84 -4.57 -2.46
C ALA A 38 0.41 -3.77 -2.06
N LEU A 39 1.45 -3.79 -2.93
CA LEU A 39 2.69 -3.05 -2.71
C LEU A 39 2.58 -1.55 -2.97
N ALA A 40 1.63 -1.10 -3.79
CA ALA A 40 1.56 0.26 -4.30
C ALA A 40 1.33 1.31 -3.20
N GLU A 41 2.09 2.40 -3.23
CA GLU A 41 1.78 3.64 -2.54
C GLU A 41 0.64 4.38 -3.24
N LYS A 42 0.70 4.40 -4.58
CA LYS A 42 -0.37 4.96 -5.42
C LYS A 42 -0.73 4.03 -6.55
N ILE A 43 -1.98 4.09 -6.96
CA ILE A 43 -2.50 3.31 -8.07
C ILE A 43 -3.03 4.27 -9.12
N ILE A 44 -2.47 4.19 -10.32
CA ILE A 44 -2.95 4.92 -11.48
C ILE A 44 -3.98 4.05 -12.20
N LEU A 45 -5.21 4.50 -12.23
CA LEU A 45 -6.28 3.81 -12.96
C LEU A 45 -6.41 4.41 -14.36
N SER A 46 -5.86 3.71 -15.35
CA SER A 46 -5.82 4.16 -16.74
C SER A 46 -7.10 3.80 -17.50
N LYS A 47 -7.34 4.46 -18.62
CA LYS A 47 -8.45 4.20 -19.55
C LYS A 47 -9.84 4.32 -18.93
N THR A 48 -10.01 5.20 -17.95
CA THR A 48 -11.31 5.40 -17.30
C THR A 48 -12.33 6.12 -18.19
N ASP A 49 -11.89 6.68 -19.30
CA ASP A 49 -12.69 7.37 -20.31
C ASP A 49 -13.48 6.44 -21.22
N ILE A 50 -13.03 5.19 -21.39
CA ILE A 50 -13.65 4.21 -22.29
C ILE A 50 -14.36 3.08 -21.57
N VAL A 51 -14.47 3.13 -20.24
CA VAL A 51 -15.12 2.12 -19.40
C VAL A 51 -16.35 2.72 -18.72
N ASP A 52 -17.40 1.93 -18.54
CA ASP A 52 -18.59 2.36 -17.81
C ASP A 52 -18.27 2.76 -16.37
N LYS A 53 -19.00 3.77 -15.87
CA LYS A 53 -18.79 4.30 -14.51
C LYS A 53 -19.04 3.25 -13.42
N ASN A 54 -19.96 2.31 -13.63
CA ASN A 54 -20.24 1.26 -12.65
C ASN A 54 -19.11 0.23 -12.62
N GLU A 55 -18.59 -0.14 -13.79
CA GLU A 55 -17.43 -1.04 -13.90
C GLU A 55 -16.19 -0.40 -13.26
N THR A 56 -15.92 0.87 -13.56
CA THR A 56 -14.84 1.63 -12.90
C THR A 56 -15.01 1.67 -11.39
N LYS A 57 -16.23 1.82 -10.88
CA LYS A 57 -16.54 1.83 -9.45
C LYS A 57 -16.32 0.44 -8.81
N SER A 58 -16.71 -0.63 -9.49
CA SER A 58 -16.47 -2.00 -9.06
C SER A 58 -14.98 -2.28 -8.93
N LEU A 59 -14.21 -1.98 -9.98
CA LEU A 59 -12.77 -2.15 -9.98
C LEU A 59 -12.07 -1.34 -8.87
N LYS A 60 -12.48 -0.09 -8.65
CA LYS A 60 -11.96 0.72 -7.53
C LYS A 60 -12.24 0.06 -6.18
N ARG A 61 -13.41 -0.52 -5.98
CA ARG A 61 -13.74 -1.25 -4.76
C ARG A 61 -12.82 -2.45 -4.59
N ARG A 62 -12.68 -3.26 -5.63
CA ARG A 62 -11.79 -4.42 -5.63
C ARG A 62 -10.34 -4.07 -5.29
N ILE A 63 -9.84 -2.99 -5.89
CA ILE A 63 -8.49 -2.47 -5.58
C ILE A 63 -8.40 -2.05 -4.11
N LYS A 64 -9.42 -1.38 -3.57
CA LYS A 64 -9.45 -0.97 -2.17
C LYS A 64 -9.58 -2.14 -1.19
N ASP A 65 -10.19 -3.24 -1.59
CA ASP A 65 -10.23 -4.47 -0.80
C ASP A 65 -8.83 -5.11 -0.69
N ILE A 66 -7.98 -4.98 -1.73
CA ILE A 66 -6.60 -5.45 -1.73
C ILE A 66 -5.67 -4.47 -1.00
N ASN A 67 -5.80 -3.17 -1.30
CA ASN A 67 -4.96 -2.11 -0.73
C ASN A 67 -5.80 -0.91 -0.31
N PRO A 68 -6.32 -0.91 0.93
CA PRO A 68 -7.23 0.13 1.43
C PRO A 68 -6.58 1.49 1.58
N VAL A 69 -5.25 1.54 1.73
CA VAL A 69 -4.51 2.79 2.01
C VAL A 69 -4.01 3.50 0.77
N SER A 70 -3.83 2.81 -0.36
CA SER A 70 -3.33 3.42 -1.58
C SER A 70 -4.32 4.46 -2.14
N GLU A 71 -3.83 5.59 -2.57
CA GLU A 71 -4.61 6.55 -3.36
C GLU A 71 -4.82 6.01 -4.78
N ILE A 72 -6.05 6.14 -5.31
CA ILE A 72 -6.37 5.73 -6.68
C ILE A 72 -6.59 7.00 -7.52
N ILE A 73 -5.71 7.24 -8.49
CA ILE A 73 -5.73 8.40 -9.36
C ILE A 73 -6.22 7.97 -10.74
N PRO A 74 -7.35 8.50 -11.24
CA PRO A 74 -7.78 8.26 -12.61
C PRO A 74 -6.85 8.98 -13.57
N CYS A 75 -6.46 8.31 -14.64
CA CYS A 75 -5.56 8.87 -15.65
C CYS A 75 -6.02 8.44 -17.04
N ASN A 76 -6.25 9.44 -17.91
CA ASN A 76 -6.61 9.24 -19.29
C ASN A 76 -5.50 9.83 -20.17
N PHE A 77 -5.09 9.07 -21.20
CA PHE A 77 -4.03 9.48 -22.15
C PHE A 77 -2.70 9.90 -21.50
N GLY A 78 -2.36 9.34 -20.32
CA GLY A 78 -1.15 9.68 -19.59
C GLY A 78 -1.17 11.06 -18.93
N ASN A 79 -2.31 11.74 -18.90
CA ASN A 79 -2.46 13.05 -18.27
C ASN A 79 -2.53 12.94 -16.76
N ILE A 80 -1.37 12.99 -16.13
CA ILE A 80 -1.19 12.96 -14.67
C ILE A 80 -0.12 13.99 -14.29
N SER A 81 -0.32 14.68 -13.19
CA SER A 81 0.64 15.66 -12.71
C SER A 81 1.88 14.99 -12.11
N PHE A 82 3.05 15.54 -12.41
CA PHE A 82 4.30 15.10 -11.78
C PHE A 82 4.22 15.08 -10.25
N LYS A 83 3.55 16.07 -9.66
CA LYS A 83 3.36 16.17 -8.19
C LYS A 83 2.53 15.03 -7.61
N GLU A 84 1.73 14.37 -8.43
CA GLU A 84 0.90 13.24 -7.99
C GLU A 84 1.68 11.93 -7.96
N ILE A 85 2.79 11.84 -8.70
CA ILE A 85 3.57 10.60 -8.84
C ILE A 85 4.93 10.63 -8.13
N PHE A 86 5.33 11.76 -7.56
CA PHE A 86 6.60 11.90 -6.83
C PHE A 86 6.36 12.29 -5.36
N GLY A 87 7.34 12.05 -4.50
CA GLY A 87 7.28 12.34 -3.07
C GLY A 87 6.43 11.36 -2.28
N LEU A 88 6.36 10.10 -2.73
CA LEU A 88 5.41 9.10 -2.22
C LEU A 88 5.87 8.39 -0.96
N GLY A 89 7.17 8.26 -0.77
CA GLY A 89 7.74 7.39 0.25
C GLY A 89 8.48 8.09 1.38
N ALA A 90 8.86 9.33 1.18
CA ALA A 90 9.60 10.08 2.18
C ALA A 90 8.67 10.54 3.31
N TYR A 91 8.87 10.02 4.50
CA TYR A 91 8.31 10.63 5.70
C TYR A 91 8.86 12.04 5.82
N ASP A 92 8.00 13.04 5.61
CA ASP A 92 8.34 14.45 5.85
C ASP A 92 8.00 14.79 7.30
N PRO A 93 9.00 14.96 8.19
CA PRO A 93 8.76 15.29 9.60
C PRO A 93 8.06 16.64 9.77
N TYR A 94 8.05 17.48 8.75
CA TYR A 94 7.36 18.77 8.76
C TYR A 94 5.89 18.68 8.31
N LYS A 95 5.50 17.60 7.62
CA LYS A 95 4.12 17.29 7.23
C LYS A 95 3.40 16.31 8.17
N LYS A 96 3.87 16.19 9.39
CA LYS A 96 3.44 15.23 10.41
C LYS A 96 1.93 14.99 10.53
N SER A 97 1.10 15.95 10.19
CA SER A 97 -0.36 15.85 10.45
C SER A 97 -1.12 15.09 9.38
N GLU A 98 -0.68 15.09 8.13
CA GLU A 98 -1.40 14.44 7.01
C GLU A 98 -0.99 12.99 6.82
N ASP A 99 0.31 12.72 6.89
CA ASP A 99 0.83 11.35 6.77
C ASP A 99 0.42 10.48 7.96
N VAL A 100 0.48 11.03 9.17
CA VAL A 100 0.00 10.34 10.40
C VAL A 100 -1.51 10.13 10.35
N LYS A 101 -2.29 11.07 9.82
CA LYS A 101 -3.75 10.88 9.64
C LYS A 101 -4.08 9.81 8.62
N ALA A 102 -3.35 9.73 7.51
CA ALA A 102 -3.52 8.68 6.51
C ALA A 102 -3.16 7.30 7.10
N TRP A 103 -2.16 7.25 7.95
CA TRP A 103 -1.75 6.06 8.69
C TRP A 103 -2.77 5.63 9.73
N LEU A 104 -3.23 6.55 10.58
CA LEU A 104 -4.30 6.32 11.56
C LEU A 104 -5.65 6.00 10.89
N ALA A 105 -5.89 6.46 9.68
CA ALA A 105 -7.06 6.04 8.92
C ALA A 105 -6.99 4.56 8.51
N ALA A 106 -5.81 4.02 8.26
CA ALA A 106 -5.61 2.59 8.05
C ALA A 106 -5.90 1.77 9.33
N GLU A 107 -5.58 2.31 10.52
CA GLU A 107 -5.94 1.71 11.81
C GLU A 107 -7.46 1.71 12.07
N LYS A 108 -8.16 2.78 11.71
CA LYS A 108 -9.64 2.84 11.85
C LYS A 108 -10.38 1.77 11.06
N TYR A 109 -9.75 1.15 10.07
CA TYR A 109 -10.29 -0.03 9.39
C TYR A 109 -10.17 -1.29 10.26
N ASN A 110 -9.20 -1.37 11.16
CA ASN A 110 -9.07 -2.47 12.11
C ASN A 110 -10.02 -2.34 13.31
N ASP A 111 -10.30 -1.12 13.79
CA ASP A 111 -11.16 -0.88 14.96
C ASP A 111 -12.67 -1.03 14.67
N LYS A 112 -13.09 -1.02 13.40
CA LYS A 112 -14.48 -1.33 13.03
C LYS A 112 -14.83 -2.82 13.07
N LYS A 113 -13.97 -3.66 13.64
CA LYS A 113 -14.18 -5.12 13.76
C LYS A 113 -15.20 -5.54 14.81
N ASP A 114 -15.73 -4.65 15.66
CA ASP A 114 -16.57 -5.12 16.78
C ASP A 114 -18.07 -5.26 16.49
N HIS A 115 -18.61 -4.86 15.33
CA HIS A 115 -20.07 -4.97 15.15
C HIS A 115 -20.60 -5.48 13.81
N HIS A 116 -19.81 -5.75 12.77
CA HIS A 116 -20.32 -6.48 11.60
C HIS A 116 -19.18 -7.24 10.91
N HIS A 117 -19.33 -8.56 10.82
CA HIS A 117 -18.47 -9.50 10.12
C HIS A 117 -18.33 -9.19 8.60
N HIS A 118 -17.68 -8.11 8.23
CA HIS A 118 -17.11 -7.93 6.90
C HIS A 118 -15.60 -8.12 7.04
N ASP A 119 -15.18 -9.36 6.91
CA ASP A 119 -13.79 -9.76 6.83
C ASP A 119 -13.15 -9.06 5.63
N ILE A 120 -12.28 -8.09 5.89
CA ILE A 120 -11.54 -7.32 4.87
C ILE A 120 -10.68 -8.26 4.01
N ASN A 121 -10.35 -9.44 4.55
CA ASN A 121 -9.58 -10.48 3.87
C ASN A 121 -10.44 -11.43 3.01
N ARG A 122 -11.75 -11.18 2.86
CA ARG A 122 -12.71 -12.12 2.26
C ARG A 122 -12.54 -12.37 0.77
N HIS A 123 -11.72 -11.57 0.07
CA HIS A 123 -11.58 -11.67 -1.38
C HIS A 123 -10.18 -12.08 -1.85
N ASN A 124 -9.21 -12.26 -0.95
CA ASN A 124 -7.91 -12.82 -1.30
C ASN A 124 -7.27 -13.49 -0.08
N GLU A 125 -7.43 -14.79 0.03
CA GLU A 125 -6.91 -15.59 1.16
C GLU A 125 -5.37 -15.51 1.30
N ASN A 126 -4.70 -14.98 0.28
CA ASN A 126 -3.24 -15.00 0.16
C ASN A 126 -2.55 -13.73 0.68
N ILE A 127 -3.25 -12.59 0.86
CA ILE A 127 -2.63 -11.35 1.34
C ILE A 127 -3.32 -10.89 2.62
N ARG A 128 -2.54 -10.72 3.70
CA ARG A 128 -3.01 -10.25 5.00
C ARG A 128 -2.23 -9.03 5.44
N ALA A 129 -2.94 -8.05 5.98
CA ALA A 129 -2.33 -6.89 6.64
C ALA A 129 -2.61 -6.97 8.15
N PHE A 130 -1.64 -6.57 8.94
CA PHE A 130 -1.79 -6.38 10.39
C PHE A 130 -1.04 -5.15 10.83
N SER A 131 -1.47 -4.54 11.92
CA SER A 131 -0.79 -3.43 12.58
C SER A 131 -0.37 -3.83 14.00
N MET A 132 0.73 -3.22 14.44
CA MET A 132 1.21 -3.34 15.81
C MET A 132 1.40 -1.95 16.39
N MET A 133 0.96 -1.75 17.61
CA MET A 133 1.12 -0.48 18.32
C MET A 133 1.77 -0.71 19.68
N SER A 134 2.69 0.19 20.06
CA SER A 134 3.30 0.21 21.38
C SER A 134 3.22 1.62 21.96
N GLU A 135 2.74 1.75 23.19
CA GLU A 135 2.75 3.03 23.92
C GLU A 135 4.13 3.35 24.50
N LYS A 136 5.00 2.35 24.61
CA LYS A 136 6.35 2.51 25.16
C LYS A 136 7.37 2.68 24.05
N PRO A 137 8.42 3.48 24.29
CA PRO A 137 9.58 3.52 23.41
C PRO A 137 10.16 2.12 23.20
N VAL A 138 10.72 1.90 22.03
CA VAL A 138 11.31 0.61 21.65
C VAL A 138 12.80 0.78 21.56
N ASN A 139 13.52 -0.15 22.18
CA ASN A 139 14.98 -0.17 22.09
C ASN A 139 15.43 -0.46 20.65
N MET A 140 16.39 0.32 20.14
CA MET A 140 16.87 0.21 18.76
C MET A 140 17.41 -1.19 18.42
N ILE A 141 18.12 -1.84 19.36
CA ILE A 141 18.67 -3.18 19.15
C ILE A 141 17.55 -4.21 19.05
N ALA A 142 16.55 -4.10 19.95
CA ALA A 142 15.37 -4.99 19.92
C ALA A 142 14.58 -4.81 18.63
N PHE A 143 14.42 -3.56 18.16
CA PHE A 143 13.76 -3.29 16.88
C PHE A 143 14.52 -3.87 15.69
N SER A 144 15.85 -3.71 15.67
CA SER A 144 16.67 -4.28 14.60
C SER A 144 16.57 -5.80 14.55
N PHE A 145 16.63 -6.45 15.71
CA PHE A 145 16.47 -7.90 15.83
C PHE A 145 15.07 -8.35 15.36
N PHE A 146 14.03 -7.65 15.78
CA PHE A 146 12.65 -7.93 15.34
C PHE A 146 12.49 -7.81 13.82
N ARG A 147 13.01 -6.73 13.21
CA ARG A 147 13.01 -6.53 11.76
C ARG A 147 13.71 -7.67 11.04
N ASP A 148 14.90 -8.04 11.49
CA ASP A 148 15.71 -9.08 10.86
C ASP A 148 15.03 -10.46 11.02
N MET A 149 14.42 -10.73 12.17
CA MET A 149 13.63 -11.94 12.42
C MET A 149 12.41 -12.04 11.46
N ILE A 150 11.63 -10.97 11.33
CA ILE A 150 10.49 -10.93 10.40
C ILE A 150 10.96 -11.14 8.96
N THR A 151 12.00 -10.45 8.55
CA THR A 151 12.54 -10.57 7.19
C THR A 151 13.06 -11.99 6.92
N ALA A 152 13.73 -12.60 7.89
CA ALA A 152 14.22 -13.97 7.75
C ALA A 152 13.07 -15.01 7.76
N SER A 153 12.02 -14.78 8.55
CA SER A 153 10.91 -15.73 8.69
C SER A 153 9.93 -15.68 7.52
N LEU A 154 9.60 -14.48 7.03
CA LEU A 154 8.62 -14.28 5.97
C LEU A 154 9.26 -14.22 4.57
N GLY A 155 10.52 -13.77 4.49
CA GLY A 155 11.22 -13.73 3.21
C GLY A 155 10.45 -13.03 2.09
N ALA A 156 10.19 -13.76 1.01
CA ALA A 156 9.44 -13.28 -0.14
C ALA A 156 7.95 -13.02 0.13
N ASP A 157 7.41 -13.56 1.23
CA ASP A 157 6.00 -13.37 1.62
C ASP A 157 5.78 -12.03 2.34
N LEU A 158 6.85 -11.39 2.83
CA LEU A 158 6.78 -10.03 3.35
C LEU A 158 6.71 -9.03 2.20
N LEU A 159 5.51 -8.64 1.82
CA LEU A 159 5.31 -7.72 0.71
C LEU A 159 5.70 -6.28 1.10
N ARG A 160 5.29 -5.82 2.30
CA ARG A 160 5.53 -4.45 2.72
C ARG A 160 5.49 -4.30 4.24
N MET A 161 6.37 -3.47 4.77
CA MET A 161 6.34 -3.03 6.17
C MET A 161 6.54 -1.52 6.22
N LYS A 162 5.67 -0.82 6.94
CA LYS A 162 5.80 0.61 7.25
C LYS A 162 5.57 0.85 8.73
N GLY A 163 6.27 1.80 9.33
CA GLY A 163 6.14 2.10 10.75
C GLY A 163 6.69 3.47 11.13
N ILE A 164 6.10 4.07 12.17
CA ILE A 164 6.68 5.17 12.94
C ILE A 164 7.04 4.58 14.29
N ILE A 165 8.29 4.70 14.68
CA ILE A 165 8.80 4.05 15.88
C ILE A 165 9.40 5.12 16.79
N ASN A 166 8.91 5.14 18.03
CA ASN A 166 9.53 5.90 19.08
C ASN A 166 10.70 5.09 19.63
N ILE A 167 11.92 5.56 19.39
CA ILE A 167 13.15 4.88 19.80
C ILE A 167 13.66 5.51 21.09
N GLU A 168 14.04 4.63 22.02
CA GLU A 168 14.71 4.97 23.28
C GLU A 168 16.20 5.19 23.08
#